data_6aa1c275ac066b64bfe028c2702d1e21
#
_entry.id   6aa1c275ac066b64bfe028c2702d1e21
#
_cell.length_a   1.000
_cell.length_b   1.000
_cell.length_c   1.000
_cell.angle_alpha   90.00
_cell.angle_beta   90.00
_cell.angle_gamma   90.00
#
_symmetry.space_group_name_H-M   'P 1'
#
loop_
_entity.id
_entity.type
_entity.pdbx_description
1 polymer ?
#
loop_
_entity_poly.entity_id
_entity_poly.type
_entity_poly.pdbx_seq_one_letter_code
_entity_poly.pdbx_strand_id
1 'polypeptide(L)'
;MTGIVSQFGAKGYGFITGDDGEKYFVHQKNVYNRSRLRADTRVKYRVETSEKGLVAIDVKLEKLTKETKPLTDNTIKRMFFILLLIQMITVYYVFLDK
;
A
#
# COMPACT_ATOMS: atom_id res chain seq x y z
N MET A 1 2.25 -10.54 3.50
CA MET A 1 1.03 -10.45 2.71
C MET A 1 0.26 -9.19 3.07
N THR A 2 -0.42 -8.58 2.12
CA THR A 2 -1.16 -7.35 2.35
C THR A 2 -2.62 -7.53 1.96
N GLY A 3 -3.49 -6.72 2.54
CA GLY A 3 -4.91 -6.76 2.25
C GLY A 3 -5.63 -5.59 2.88
N ILE A 4 -6.95 -5.57 2.72
CA ILE A 4 -7.81 -4.53 3.24
C ILE A 4 -8.79 -5.15 4.22
N VAL A 5 -8.95 -4.52 5.39
CA VAL A 5 -9.93 -4.96 6.37
C VAL A 5 -11.32 -4.73 5.79
N SER A 6 -12.05 -5.81 5.55
CA SER A 6 -13.40 -5.70 5.01
C SER A 6 -14.43 -5.50 6.11
N GLN A 7 -14.18 -6.06 7.29
CA GLN A 7 -15.12 -5.98 8.41
C GLN A 7 -14.36 -6.23 9.70
N PHE A 8 -14.66 -5.46 10.75
CA PHE A 8 -14.11 -5.69 12.08
C PHE A 8 -15.16 -5.30 13.12
N GLY A 9 -15.61 -6.27 13.89
CA GLY A 9 -16.70 -6.08 14.82
C GLY A 9 -16.28 -5.66 16.22
N ALA A 10 -17.24 -5.20 17.00
CA ALA A 10 -17.02 -4.78 18.39
C ALA A 10 -16.57 -5.94 19.29
N LYS A 11 -16.79 -7.17 18.88
CA LYS A 11 -16.40 -8.35 19.64
C LYS A 11 -14.91 -8.67 19.53
N GLY A 12 -14.17 -7.94 18.72
CA GLY A 12 -12.73 -8.11 18.61
C GLY A 12 -12.27 -9.06 17.51
N TYR A 13 -13.07 -9.32 16.49
CA TYR A 13 -12.67 -10.13 15.36
C TYR A 13 -13.32 -9.60 14.07
N GLY A 14 -12.76 -9.99 12.95
CA GLY A 14 -13.26 -9.56 11.67
C GLY A 14 -12.60 -10.32 10.53
N PHE A 15 -12.64 -9.73 9.35
CA PHE A 15 -12.10 -10.33 8.13
C PHE A 15 -11.25 -9.34 7.38
N ILE A 16 -10.19 -9.85 6.76
CA ILE A 16 -9.34 -9.12 5.84
C ILE A 16 -9.50 -9.74 4.46
N THR A 17 -9.73 -8.91 3.45
CA THR A 17 -9.69 -9.35 2.06
C THR A 17 -8.27 -9.13 1.55
N GLY A 18 -7.57 -10.21 1.27
CA GLY A 18 -6.20 -10.15 0.76
C GLY A 18 -6.13 -9.61 -0.66
N ASP A 19 -4.94 -9.18 -1.07
CA ASP A 19 -4.70 -8.74 -2.44
C ASP A 19 -4.89 -9.89 -3.44
N ASP A 20 -4.87 -11.14 -2.96
CA ASP A 20 -5.17 -12.32 -3.75
C ASP A 20 -6.66 -12.62 -3.89
N GLY A 21 -7.52 -11.79 -3.28
CA GLY A 21 -8.97 -11.97 -3.33
C GLY A 21 -9.52 -12.92 -2.27
N GLU A 22 -8.67 -13.54 -1.46
CA GLU A 22 -9.11 -14.45 -0.41
C GLU A 22 -9.47 -13.70 0.86
N LYS A 23 -10.39 -14.29 1.65
CA LYS A 23 -10.77 -13.74 2.95
C LYS A 23 -10.00 -14.44 4.05
N TYR A 24 -9.48 -13.65 4.97
CA TYR A 24 -8.73 -14.15 6.12
C TYR A 24 -9.39 -13.68 7.39
N PHE A 25 -9.60 -14.61 8.31
CA PHE A 25 -10.13 -14.29 9.63
C PHE A 25 -9.05 -13.62 10.47
N VAL A 26 -9.42 -12.56 11.18
CA VAL A 26 -8.48 -11.84 12.04
C VAL A 26 -9.12 -11.64 13.43
N HIS A 27 -8.33 -11.90 14.47
CA HIS A 27 -8.73 -11.64 15.84
C HIS A 27 -7.88 -10.52 16.41
N GLN A 28 -8.46 -9.68 17.27
CA GLN A 28 -7.77 -8.53 17.87
C GLN A 28 -6.45 -8.94 18.55
N LYS A 29 -6.38 -10.11 19.15
CA LYS A 29 -5.15 -10.59 19.79
C LYS A 29 -4.01 -10.80 18.81
N ASN A 30 -4.30 -10.95 17.52
CA ASN A 30 -3.31 -11.13 16.47
C ASN A 30 -2.93 -9.83 15.79
N VAL A 31 -3.48 -8.71 16.25
CA VAL A 31 -3.18 -7.39 15.74
C VAL A 31 -2.09 -6.77 16.58
N TYR A 32 -1.13 -6.12 15.95
CA TYR A 32 -0.04 -5.45 16.64
C TYR A 32 -0.61 -4.44 17.65
N ASN A 33 -0.12 -4.50 18.90
CA ASN A 33 -0.60 -3.69 20.01
C ASN A 33 -2.07 -3.94 20.35
N ARG A 34 -2.65 -5.04 19.87
CA ARG A 34 -4.07 -5.36 20.07
C ARG A 34 -4.99 -4.19 19.69
N SER A 35 -4.57 -3.44 18.67
CA SER A 35 -5.35 -2.31 18.18
C SER A 35 -6.60 -2.78 17.46
N ARG A 36 -7.65 -1.98 17.56
CA ARG A 36 -8.85 -2.23 16.78
C ARG A 36 -8.64 -1.79 15.35
N LEU A 37 -9.00 -2.67 14.43
CA LEU A 37 -8.95 -2.36 13.02
C LEU A 37 -10.26 -1.71 12.58
N ARG A 38 -10.18 -0.86 11.56
CA ARG A 38 -11.36 -0.26 10.96
C ARG A 38 -11.53 -0.84 9.56
N ALA A 39 -12.78 -0.88 9.09
CA ALA A 39 -13.07 -1.29 7.73
C ALA A 39 -12.33 -0.38 6.74
N ASP A 40 -11.97 -0.94 5.60
CA ASP A 40 -11.22 -0.27 4.52
C ASP A 40 -9.81 0.16 4.91
N THR A 41 -9.27 -0.36 6.00
CA THR A 41 -7.89 -0.10 6.41
C THR A 41 -6.97 -1.10 5.74
N ARG A 42 -5.89 -0.61 5.16
CA ARG A 42 -4.88 -1.48 4.55
C ARG A 42 -3.92 -1.98 5.61
N VAL A 43 -3.65 -3.29 5.60
CA VAL A 43 -2.84 -3.93 6.62
C VAL A 43 -1.85 -4.91 5.99
N LYS A 44 -0.74 -5.15 6.69
CA LYS A 44 0.18 -6.24 6.42
C LYS A 44 -0.04 -7.33 7.46
N TYR A 45 0.02 -8.57 7.02
CA TYR A 45 -0.22 -9.70 7.91
C TYR A 45 0.47 -10.95 7.41
N ARG A 46 0.57 -11.93 8.29
CA ARG A 46 1.02 -13.28 7.96
C ARG A 46 -0.18 -14.20 7.96
N VAL A 47 -0.11 -15.28 7.22
CA VAL A 47 -1.21 -16.22 7.08
C VAL A 47 -0.85 -17.51 7.79
N GLU A 48 -1.78 -18.02 8.59
CA GLU A 48 -1.66 -19.31 9.24
C GLU A 48 -2.91 -20.13 8.97
N THR A 49 -2.74 -21.42 8.72
CA THR A 49 -3.86 -22.31 8.49
C THR A 49 -4.35 -22.86 9.81
N SER A 50 -5.65 -22.74 10.08
CA SER A 50 -6.28 -23.29 11.26
C SER A 50 -7.41 -24.22 10.86
N GLU A 51 -8.00 -24.89 11.85
CA GLU A 51 -9.14 -25.78 11.61
C GLU A 51 -10.33 -25.08 10.98
N LYS A 52 -10.46 -23.77 11.23
CA LYS A 52 -11.56 -22.96 10.71
C LYS A 52 -11.22 -22.28 9.38
N GLY A 53 -10.03 -22.53 8.85
CA GLY A 53 -9.59 -21.92 7.59
C GLY A 53 -8.37 -21.05 7.76
N LEU A 54 -8.20 -20.11 6.85
CA LEU A 54 -7.05 -19.22 6.84
C LEU A 54 -7.24 -18.08 7.84
N VAL A 55 -6.22 -17.85 8.66
CA VAL A 55 -6.24 -16.84 9.71
C VAL A 55 -5.08 -15.87 9.50
N ALA A 56 -5.36 -14.59 9.63
CA ALA A 56 -4.33 -13.55 9.60
C ALA A 56 -3.73 -13.38 10.99
N ILE A 57 -2.40 -13.41 11.05
CA ILE A 57 -1.64 -13.19 12.30
C ILE A 57 -0.62 -12.09 12.08
N ASP A 58 -0.08 -11.55 13.17
CA ASP A 58 0.89 -10.46 13.14
C ASP A 58 0.41 -9.28 12.27
N VAL A 59 -0.84 -8.92 12.42
CA VAL A 59 -1.48 -7.89 11.61
C VAL A 59 -0.97 -6.51 12.04
N LYS A 60 -0.49 -5.74 11.08
CA LYS A 60 0.02 -4.37 11.30
C LYS A 60 -0.58 -3.44 10.27
N LEU A 61 -0.76 -2.19 10.67
CA LEU A 61 -1.19 -1.16 9.73
C LEU A 61 -0.10 -0.91 8.69
N GLU A 62 -0.48 -0.88 7.43
CA GLU A 62 0.44 -0.52 6.37
C GLU A 62 0.49 1.00 6.27
N LYS A 63 1.69 1.57 6.45
CA LYS A 63 1.86 3.01 6.42
C LYS A 63 2.11 3.47 5.00
N LEU A 64 1.06 3.83 4.30
CA LEU A 64 1.13 4.27 2.91
C LEU A 64 1.93 5.56 2.74
N THR A 65 1.92 6.43 3.75
CA THR A 65 2.60 7.72 3.67
C THR A 65 4.11 7.60 3.48
N LYS A 66 4.71 6.55 3.99
CA LYS A 66 6.15 6.33 3.84
C LYS A 66 6.54 5.91 2.43
N GLU A 67 5.64 5.23 1.75
CA GLU A 67 5.89 4.73 0.40
C GLU A 67 5.69 5.81 -0.66
N THR A 68 4.75 6.71 -0.40
CA THR A 68 4.35 7.71 -1.40
C THR A 68 5.39 8.81 -1.58
N LYS A 69 6.01 9.25 -0.49
CA LYS A 69 6.95 10.38 -0.54
C LYS A 69 8.17 10.12 -1.43
N PRO A 70 8.93 9.04 -1.26
CA PRO A 70 10.11 8.81 -2.10
C PRO A 70 9.76 8.64 -3.57
N LEU A 71 8.66 7.96 -3.87
CA LEU A 71 8.22 7.74 -5.24
C LEU A 71 7.83 9.05 -5.92
N THR A 72 7.12 9.90 -5.19
CA THR A 72 6.70 11.19 -5.72
C THR A 72 7.90 12.07 -6.09
N ASP A 73 8.89 12.13 -5.22
CA ASP A 73 10.08 12.92 -5.47
C ASP A 73 10.83 12.42 -6.70
N ASN A 74 11.00 11.12 -6.84
CA ASN A 74 11.69 10.53 -7.97
C ASN A 74 10.92 10.78 -9.28
N THR A 75 9.61 10.66 -9.24
CA THR A 75 8.77 10.89 -10.43
C THR A 75 8.86 12.34 -10.87
N ILE A 76 8.79 13.28 -9.94
CA ILE A 76 8.88 14.69 -10.25
C ILE A 76 10.25 15.03 -10.87
N LYS A 77 11.31 14.49 -10.32
CA LYS A 77 12.66 14.72 -10.86
C LYS A 77 12.80 14.18 -12.28
N ARG A 78 12.24 13.01 -12.55
CA ARG A 78 12.28 12.42 -13.90
C ARG A 78 11.53 13.28 -14.90
N MET A 79 10.34 13.70 -14.56
CA MET A 79 9.52 14.54 -15.42
C MET A 79 10.21 15.87 -15.71
N PHE A 80 10.77 16.48 -14.69
CA PHE A 80 11.49 17.74 -14.82
C PHE A 80 12.70 17.60 -15.76
N PHE A 81 13.44 16.52 -15.59
CA PHE A 81 14.62 16.25 -16.41
C PHE A 81 14.25 16.06 -17.89
N ILE A 82 13.17 15.32 -18.15
CA ILE A 82 12.69 15.09 -19.51
C ILE A 82 12.25 16.41 -20.15
N LEU A 83 11.55 17.25 -19.42
CA LEU A 83 11.12 18.56 -19.91
C LEU A 83 12.32 19.44 -20.27
N LEU A 84 13.35 19.43 -19.43
CA LEU A 84 14.58 20.18 -19.72
C LEU A 84 15.24 19.69 -21.00
N LEU A 85 15.31 18.39 -21.19
CA LEU A 85 15.89 17.82 -22.41
C LEU A 85 15.11 18.25 -23.65
N ILE A 86 13.80 18.23 -23.60
CA ILE A 86 12.96 18.66 -24.71
C ILE A 86 13.20 20.13 -25.03
N GLN A 87 13.28 20.96 -24.01
CA GLN A 87 13.54 22.39 -24.18
C GLN A 87 14.92 22.63 -24.80
N MET A 88 15.93 21.91 -24.38
CA MET A 88 17.28 22.01 -24.92
C MET A 88 17.30 21.63 -26.38
N ILE A 89 16.63 20.56 -26.76
CA ILE A 89 16.56 20.14 -28.16
C ILE A 89 15.84 21.18 -29.01
N THR A 90 14.75 21.71 -28.53
CA THR A 90 13.97 22.71 -29.23
C THR A 90 14.82 23.97 -29.49
N VAL A 91 15.51 24.46 -28.47
CA VAL A 91 16.39 25.61 -28.60
C VAL A 91 17.51 25.33 -29.60
N TYR A 92 18.07 24.15 -29.56
CA TYR A 92 19.14 23.75 -30.46
C TYR A 92 18.70 23.80 -31.94
N TYR A 93 17.53 23.25 -32.23
CA TYR A 93 16.99 23.27 -33.59
C TYR A 93 16.66 24.69 -34.07
N VAL A 94 16.08 25.49 -33.20
CA VAL A 94 15.77 26.87 -33.54
C VAL A 94 17.06 27.65 -33.83
N PHE A 95 18.09 27.40 -33.04
CA PHE A 95 19.38 28.06 -33.23
C PHE A 95 20.04 27.64 -34.54
N LEU A 96 19.93 26.37 -34.92
CA LEU A 96 20.53 25.88 -36.15
C LEU A 96 19.82 26.34 -37.40
N ASP A 97 18.51 26.59 -37.32
CA ASP A 97 17.73 27.04 -38.48
C ASP A 97 18.00 28.49 -38.88
N LYS A 98 18.79 29.17 -38.11
CA LYS A 98 19.26 30.50 -38.51
C LYS A 98 20.50 30.35 -39.38
#